data_a4dcde34c24e56019b1ec4c19601592c
#
_entry.id   a4dcde34c24e56019b1ec4c19601592c
#
_cell.length_a   1.000
_cell.length_b   1.000
_cell.length_c   1.000
_cell.angle_alpha   90.00
_cell.angle_beta   90.00
_cell.angle_gamma   90.00
#
_symmetry.space_group_name_H-M   'P 1'
#
loop_
_entity.id
_entity.type
_entity.pdbx_description
1 polymer ?
#
loop_
_entity_poly.entity_id
_entity_poly.type
_entity_poly.pdbx_seq_one_letter_code
_entity_poly.pdbx_strand_id
1 'polypeptide(L)'
;MKNIFKFLLMVLVLVSAVSCSSLKKMLNSQNVAKYNDIRATFVTTQGEISFYLYPEAAPLTVANFVNLAKRGYYDNTKIHRAVENFVVQGGDPTETGTGGPGYFIPDEIVNWLDFFQQGMLAMANAGPNTGGSQYFMTLYPAEWLNGKHTIFGEYISDSDFEKIRKLEVGDVIKEIKFTGDVDLILSLHKNQVEQWNAILDKEYPNLKKYPIKDISSYGGEAAEYQEELHNIYTRKSDEADNEKEYFIPRLIRATEKKIKGVVSSDEESTEF
;
A
#
# COMPACT_ATOMS: atom_id res chain seq x y z
N MET A 1 48.17 -3.37 34.03
CA MET A 1 46.81 -2.98 34.47
C MET A 1 46.23 -1.79 33.71
N LYS A 2 46.95 -0.66 33.57
CA LYS A 2 46.41 0.54 32.84
C LYS A 2 46.03 0.29 31.37
N ASN A 3 46.72 -0.58 30.66
CA ASN A 3 46.42 -0.87 29.24
C ASN A 3 45.19 -1.79 29.05
N ILE A 4 44.95 -2.72 29.98
CA ILE A 4 43.77 -3.59 29.98
C ILE A 4 42.51 -2.76 30.28
N PHE A 5 42.61 -1.79 31.19
CA PHE A 5 41.50 -0.92 31.53
C PHE A 5 41.11 0.00 30.34
N LYS A 6 42.10 0.54 29.60
CA LYS A 6 41.86 1.32 28.38
C LYS A 6 41.24 0.48 27.27
N PHE A 7 41.69 -0.78 27.13
CA PHE A 7 41.12 -1.70 26.15
C PHE A 7 39.67 -2.07 26.49
N LEU A 8 39.37 -2.38 27.75
CA LEU A 8 38.02 -2.62 28.25
C LEU A 8 37.10 -1.40 28.07
N LEU A 9 37.58 -0.20 28.33
CA LEU A 9 36.83 1.03 28.16
C LEU A 9 36.51 1.28 26.65
N MET A 10 37.48 1.02 25.78
CA MET A 10 37.32 1.15 24.33
C MET A 10 36.33 0.14 23.76
N VAL A 11 36.33 -1.10 24.26
CA VAL A 11 35.36 -2.13 23.90
C VAL A 11 33.95 -1.76 24.40
N LEU A 12 33.84 -1.21 25.62
CA LEU A 12 32.57 -0.76 26.20
C LEU A 12 31.96 0.40 25.38
N VAL A 13 32.77 1.35 24.90
CA VAL A 13 32.35 2.46 24.04
C VAL A 13 31.92 1.97 22.66
N LEU A 14 32.65 1.00 22.09
CA LEU A 14 32.28 0.38 20.82
C LEU A 14 30.97 -0.40 20.92
N VAL A 15 30.76 -1.17 21.98
CA VAL A 15 29.50 -1.91 22.21
C VAL A 15 28.34 -0.95 22.45
N SER A 16 28.53 0.15 23.17
CA SER A 16 27.47 1.16 23.36
C SER A 16 27.15 1.93 22.09
N ALA A 17 28.11 2.21 21.23
CA ALA A 17 27.89 2.88 19.95
C ALA A 17 27.12 1.97 18.94
N VAL A 18 27.48 0.67 18.89
CA VAL A 18 26.78 -0.33 18.08
C VAL A 18 25.36 -0.54 18.61
N SER A 19 25.18 -0.60 19.94
CA SER A 19 23.86 -0.72 20.56
C SER A 19 22.98 0.50 20.27
N CYS A 20 23.54 1.71 20.31
CA CYS A 20 22.82 2.95 20.03
C CYS A 20 22.41 3.06 18.54
N SER A 21 23.27 2.63 17.61
CA SER A 21 22.93 2.61 16.18
C SER A 21 21.90 1.54 15.83
N SER A 22 21.99 0.36 16.47
CA SER A 22 21.01 -0.72 16.32
C SER A 22 19.66 -0.34 16.95
N LEU A 23 19.68 0.33 18.11
CA LEU A 23 18.47 0.83 18.76
C LEU A 23 17.80 1.95 17.92
N LYS A 24 18.58 2.89 17.36
CA LYS A 24 18.09 3.89 16.41
C LYS A 24 17.50 3.24 15.16
N LYS A 25 18.14 2.20 14.64
CA LYS A 25 17.65 1.46 13.47
C LYS A 25 16.36 0.69 13.78
N MET A 26 16.24 0.10 14.99
CA MET A 26 15.01 -0.52 15.49
C MET A 26 13.90 0.50 15.73
N LEU A 27 14.19 1.63 16.35
CA LEU A 27 13.22 2.70 16.59
C LEU A 27 12.74 3.32 15.25
N ASN A 28 13.64 3.54 14.31
CA ASN A 28 13.26 3.96 12.96
C ASN A 28 12.42 2.90 12.24
N SER A 29 12.73 1.60 12.36
CA SER A 29 11.93 0.55 11.75
C SER A 29 10.53 0.44 12.37
N GLN A 30 10.38 0.71 13.66
CA GLN A 30 9.05 0.77 14.31
C GLN A 30 8.26 2.01 13.92
N ASN A 31 8.92 3.15 13.72
CA ASN A 31 8.26 4.37 13.21
C ASN A 31 7.87 4.21 11.73
N VAL A 32 8.73 3.61 10.91
CA VAL A 32 8.43 3.25 9.51
C VAL A 32 7.20 2.34 9.43
N ALA A 33 7.09 1.34 10.33
CA ALA A 33 5.92 0.48 10.39
C ALA A 33 4.63 1.24 10.77
N LYS A 34 4.71 2.31 11.55
CA LYS A 34 3.56 3.12 11.96
C LYS A 34 2.93 3.85 10.76
N TYR A 35 3.74 4.36 9.83
CA TYR A 35 3.28 5.20 8.72
C TYR A 35 3.10 4.47 7.39
N ASN A 36 3.77 3.32 7.21
CA ASN A 36 3.81 2.57 5.94
C ASN A 36 2.99 1.29 5.93
N ASP A 37 2.35 0.92 7.05
CA ASP A 37 1.56 -0.30 7.13
C ASP A 37 0.08 -0.02 6.87
N ILE A 38 -0.21 0.66 5.77
CA ILE A 38 -1.59 0.87 5.32
C ILE A 38 -2.03 -0.33 4.53
N ARG A 39 -3.12 -0.94 4.99
CA ARG A 39 -3.68 -2.12 4.38
C ARG A 39 -5.13 -1.90 4.00
N ALA A 40 -5.50 -2.45 2.85
CA ALA A 40 -6.88 -2.59 2.42
C ALA A 40 -7.29 -4.06 2.49
N THR A 41 -8.39 -4.36 3.15
CA THR A 41 -8.98 -5.71 3.18
C THR A 41 -10.29 -5.69 2.41
N PHE A 42 -10.31 -6.36 1.28
CA PHE A 42 -11.50 -6.59 0.46
C PHE A 42 -12.29 -7.74 1.08
N VAL A 43 -13.49 -7.46 1.55
CA VAL A 43 -14.43 -8.49 2.01
C VAL A 43 -15.22 -8.97 0.80
N THR A 44 -14.91 -10.16 0.31
CA THR A 44 -15.47 -10.70 -0.93
C THR A 44 -16.34 -11.93 -0.69
N THR A 45 -16.97 -12.44 -1.73
CA THR A 45 -17.64 -13.74 -1.73
C THR A 45 -16.67 -14.92 -1.59
N GLN A 46 -15.39 -14.73 -1.95
CA GLN A 46 -14.31 -15.72 -1.80
C GLN A 46 -13.55 -15.60 -0.46
N GLY A 47 -14.02 -14.69 0.44
CA GLY A 47 -13.38 -14.41 1.73
C GLY A 47 -12.64 -13.07 1.75
N GLU A 48 -11.95 -12.81 2.85
CA GLU A 48 -11.17 -11.58 3.00
C GLU A 48 -9.83 -11.70 2.28
N ILE A 49 -9.47 -10.65 1.52
CA ILE A 49 -8.24 -10.53 0.74
C ILE A 49 -7.58 -9.23 1.13
N SER A 50 -6.35 -9.29 1.61
CA SER A 50 -5.64 -8.13 2.13
C SER A 50 -4.48 -7.71 1.24
N PHE A 51 -4.34 -6.40 1.07
CA PHE A 51 -3.29 -5.75 0.30
C PHE A 51 -2.56 -4.72 1.15
N TYR A 52 -1.26 -4.63 0.99
CA TYR A 52 -0.52 -3.43 1.34
C TYR A 52 -0.82 -2.34 0.30
N LEU A 53 -0.97 -1.09 0.75
CA LEU A 53 -1.06 0.07 -0.14
C LEU A 53 0.25 0.85 -0.12
N TYR A 54 0.55 1.54 -1.23
CA TYR A 54 1.80 2.25 -1.48
C TYR A 54 1.58 3.76 -1.65
N PRO A 55 1.26 4.51 -0.58
CA PRO A 55 1.12 5.96 -0.68
C PRO A 55 2.43 6.66 -1.05
N GLU A 56 3.59 6.03 -0.82
CA GLU A 56 4.89 6.51 -1.25
C GLU A 56 5.11 6.44 -2.76
N ALA A 57 4.41 5.56 -3.46
CA ALA A 57 4.51 5.39 -4.91
C ALA A 57 3.38 6.08 -5.66
N ALA A 58 2.18 6.09 -5.09
CA ALA A 58 0.96 6.51 -5.74
C ALA A 58 0.03 7.26 -4.76
N PRO A 59 0.46 8.42 -4.23
CA PRO A 59 -0.26 9.13 -3.17
C PRO A 59 -1.68 9.54 -3.54
N LEU A 60 -1.90 10.06 -4.76
CA LEU A 60 -3.23 10.46 -5.22
C LEU A 60 -4.12 9.26 -5.53
N THR A 61 -3.56 8.20 -6.09
CA THR A 61 -4.28 6.95 -6.38
C THR A 61 -4.75 6.28 -5.09
N VAL A 62 -3.87 6.21 -4.08
CA VAL A 62 -4.22 5.67 -2.76
C VAL A 62 -5.28 6.55 -2.08
N ALA A 63 -5.12 7.89 -2.10
CA ALA A 63 -6.11 8.81 -1.55
C ALA A 63 -7.48 8.66 -2.22
N ASN A 64 -7.51 8.54 -3.56
CA ASN A 64 -8.73 8.31 -4.32
C ASN A 64 -9.39 6.97 -3.96
N PHE A 65 -8.63 5.89 -3.96
CA PHE A 65 -9.12 4.55 -3.62
C PHE A 65 -9.70 4.50 -2.21
N VAL A 66 -8.99 5.06 -1.23
CA VAL A 66 -9.44 5.16 0.17
C VAL A 66 -10.71 5.99 0.27
N ASN A 67 -10.77 7.15 -0.40
CA ASN A 67 -11.96 8.01 -0.41
C ASN A 67 -13.18 7.30 -0.95
N LEU A 68 -13.07 6.66 -2.11
CA LEU A 68 -14.15 5.91 -2.74
C LEU A 68 -14.64 4.78 -1.83
N ALA A 69 -13.74 4.00 -1.26
CA ALA A 69 -14.07 2.90 -0.36
C ALA A 69 -14.75 3.38 0.94
N LYS A 70 -14.22 4.44 1.59
CA LYS A 70 -14.85 5.03 2.79
C LYS A 70 -16.25 5.58 2.52
N ARG A 71 -16.50 6.05 1.32
CA ARG A 71 -17.82 6.48 0.88
C ARG A 71 -18.77 5.33 0.55
N GLY A 72 -18.29 4.09 0.54
CA GLY A 72 -19.05 2.90 0.17
C GLY A 72 -19.28 2.76 -1.34
N TYR A 73 -18.47 3.43 -2.15
CA TYR A 73 -18.56 3.37 -3.61
C TYR A 73 -18.36 1.94 -4.16
N TYR A 74 -17.50 1.17 -3.51
CA TYR A 74 -17.22 -0.23 -3.86
C TYR A 74 -18.16 -1.24 -3.20
N ASP A 75 -19.02 -0.79 -2.26
CA ASP A 75 -19.91 -1.69 -1.52
C ASP A 75 -20.88 -2.39 -2.47
N ASN A 76 -20.86 -3.71 -2.49
CA ASN A 76 -21.65 -4.60 -3.35
C ASN A 76 -21.38 -4.48 -4.86
N THR A 77 -20.26 -3.87 -5.26
CA THR A 77 -19.81 -3.93 -6.65
C THR A 77 -19.29 -5.33 -6.99
N LYS A 78 -19.27 -5.67 -8.29
CA LYS A 78 -18.83 -6.98 -8.73
C LYS A 78 -17.52 -6.94 -9.50
N ILE A 79 -16.87 -8.08 -9.51
CA ILE A 79 -15.84 -8.38 -10.49
C ILE A 79 -16.55 -8.48 -11.85
N HIS A 80 -16.25 -7.56 -12.75
CA HIS A 80 -16.88 -7.51 -14.08
C HIS A 80 -16.00 -8.12 -15.18
N ARG A 81 -14.73 -8.37 -14.88
CA ARG A 81 -13.79 -9.01 -15.82
C ARG A 81 -12.82 -9.90 -15.04
N ALA A 82 -12.67 -11.14 -15.48
CA ALA A 82 -11.66 -12.08 -15.02
C ALA A 82 -11.07 -12.76 -16.25
N VAL A 83 -9.74 -12.68 -16.40
CA VAL A 83 -9.00 -13.31 -17.49
C VAL A 83 -7.96 -14.23 -16.88
N GLU A 84 -8.12 -15.51 -17.11
CA GLU A 84 -7.22 -16.54 -16.60
C GLU A 84 -5.76 -16.22 -16.95
N ASN A 85 -4.87 -16.42 -15.99
CA ASN A 85 -3.44 -16.14 -16.10
C ASN A 85 -3.09 -14.68 -16.48
N PHE A 86 -4.02 -13.75 -16.25
CA PHE A 86 -3.77 -12.34 -16.50
C PHE A 86 -4.25 -11.47 -15.33
N VAL A 87 -5.53 -11.12 -15.28
CA VAL A 87 -6.06 -10.18 -14.27
C VAL A 87 -7.48 -10.50 -13.84
N VAL A 88 -7.82 -10.05 -12.63
CA VAL A 88 -9.18 -9.88 -12.13
C VAL A 88 -9.43 -8.39 -11.96
N GLN A 89 -10.52 -7.85 -12.52
CA GLN A 89 -10.83 -6.42 -12.55
C GLN A 89 -12.21 -6.14 -11.97
N GLY A 90 -12.27 -5.12 -11.12
CA GLY A 90 -13.48 -4.63 -10.47
C GLY A 90 -13.49 -3.11 -10.34
N GLY A 91 -14.39 -2.58 -9.48
CA GLY A 91 -14.45 -1.14 -9.18
C GLY A 91 -15.29 -0.32 -10.14
N ASP A 92 -16.06 -0.96 -11.02
CA ASP A 92 -17.08 -0.34 -11.85
C ASP A 92 -18.47 -0.60 -11.25
N PRO A 93 -19.18 0.41 -10.75
CA PRO A 93 -20.53 0.22 -10.18
C PRO A 93 -21.58 -0.15 -11.23
N THR A 94 -21.29 0.05 -12.53
CA THR A 94 -22.21 -0.30 -13.62
C THR A 94 -21.96 -1.71 -14.16
N GLU A 95 -20.88 -2.38 -13.75
CA GLU A 95 -20.49 -3.73 -14.19
C GLU A 95 -20.22 -3.87 -15.71
N THR A 96 -20.11 -2.75 -16.43
CA THR A 96 -19.94 -2.74 -17.90
C THR A 96 -18.48 -2.65 -18.34
N GLY A 97 -17.57 -2.32 -17.43
CA GLY A 97 -16.17 -2.00 -17.73
C GLY A 97 -15.94 -0.56 -18.19
N THR A 98 -17.00 0.26 -18.29
CA THR A 98 -16.94 1.67 -18.74
C THR A 98 -17.37 2.67 -17.68
N GLY A 99 -17.92 2.20 -16.57
CA GLY A 99 -18.33 3.07 -15.45
C GLY A 99 -17.16 3.59 -14.65
N GLY A 100 -17.40 4.70 -13.93
CA GLY A 100 -16.37 5.35 -13.11
C GLY A 100 -16.96 6.45 -12.23
N PRO A 101 -16.13 7.14 -11.44
CA PRO A 101 -16.58 8.07 -10.41
C PRO A 101 -17.01 9.45 -10.93
N GLY A 102 -16.99 9.68 -12.24
CA GLY A 102 -17.29 10.97 -12.86
C GLY A 102 -16.08 11.90 -13.00
N TYR A 103 -14.88 11.43 -12.64
CA TYR A 103 -13.61 12.14 -12.80
C TYR A 103 -12.48 11.18 -13.11
N PHE A 104 -11.34 11.73 -13.53
CA PHE A 104 -10.10 10.99 -13.75
C PHE A 104 -9.01 11.45 -12.78
N ILE A 105 -8.06 10.55 -12.53
CA ILE A 105 -6.83 10.82 -11.78
C ILE A 105 -5.61 10.60 -12.69
N PRO A 106 -4.50 11.33 -12.47
CA PRO A 106 -3.27 11.12 -13.22
C PRO A 106 -2.64 9.76 -12.92
N ASP A 107 -1.87 9.26 -13.88
CA ASP A 107 -1.02 8.09 -13.66
C ASP A 107 0.17 8.47 -12.75
N GLU A 108 0.48 7.62 -11.78
CA GLU A 108 1.61 7.75 -10.87
C GLU A 108 2.55 6.57 -11.08
N ILE A 109 3.51 6.74 -11.99
CA ILE A 109 4.45 5.69 -12.39
C ILE A 109 5.81 5.94 -11.73
N VAL A 110 6.33 4.93 -11.06
CA VAL A 110 7.65 4.96 -10.41
C VAL A 110 8.55 3.88 -11.03
N ASN A 111 9.88 4.09 -11.01
CA ASN A 111 10.86 3.21 -11.65
C ASN A 111 11.18 1.94 -10.86
N TRP A 112 10.71 1.84 -9.61
CA TRP A 112 10.96 0.73 -8.70
C TRP A 112 9.74 -0.16 -8.42
N LEU A 113 8.61 0.06 -9.10
CA LEU A 113 7.46 -0.83 -9.11
C LEU A 113 7.14 -1.23 -10.53
N ASP A 114 6.97 -2.52 -10.74
CA ASP A 114 6.61 -3.09 -12.02
C ASP A 114 5.69 -4.31 -11.88
N PHE A 115 5.22 -4.82 -13.01
CA PHE A 115 4.38 -6.02 -13.08
C PHE A 115 5.21 -7.29 -13.28
N PHE A 116 6.42 -7.35 -12.72
CA PHE A 116 7.29 -8.54 -12.78
C PHE A 116 6.72 -9.72 -12.00
N GLN A 117 5.84 -9.48 -11.04
CA GLN A 117 5.21 -10.51 -10.24
C GLN A 117 3.68 -10.44 -10.26
N GLN A 118 3.06 -11.52 -9.82
CA GLN A 118 1.63 -11.65 -9.60
C GLN A 118 1.16 -10.90 -8.35
N GLY A 119 -0.15 -10.64 -8.24
CA GLY A 119 -0.77 -10.09 -7.03
C GLY A 119 -0.59 -8.58 -6.86
N MET A 120 -0.20 -7.88 -7.92
CA MET A 120 -0.19 -6.42 -7.93
C MET A 120 -1.59 -5.87 -7.99
N LEU A 121 -1.90 -4.88 -7.15
CA LEU A 121 -3.11 -4.08 -7.19
C LEU A 121 -2.80 -2.78 -7.93
N ALA A 122 -3.47 -2.59 -9.08
CA ALA A 122 -3.18 -1.47 -9.97
C ALA A 122 -4.46 -0.81 -10.50
N MET A 123 -4.32 0.46 -10.92
CA MET A 123 -5.42 1.24 -11.48
C MET A 123 -5.64 0.89 -12.96
N ALA A 124 -6.87 0.54 -13.30
CA ALA A 124 -7.28 0.41 -14.69
C ALA A 124 -7.47 1.80 -15.31
N ASN A 125 -7.13 1.93 -16.59
CA ASN A 125 -7.30 3.16 -17.36
C ASN A 125 -7.66 2.84 -18.81
N ALA A 126 -8.14 3.84 -19.54
CA ALA A 126 -8.45 3.79 -20.98
C ALA A 126 -7.41 4.56 -21.81
N GLY A 127 -6.21 4.74 -21.30
CA GLY A 127 -5.10 5.51 -21.83
C GLY A 127 -4.47 6.38 -20.74
N PRO A 128 -3.43 7.14 -21.06
CA PRO A 128 -2.71 7.95 -20.07
C PRO A 128 -3.61 8.92 -19.30
N ASN A 129 -3.46 8.94 -17.96
CA ASN A 129 -4.17 9.86 -17.05
C ASN A 129 -5.70 9.72 -17.08
N THR A 130 -6.22 8.52 -17.32
CA THR A 130 -7.64 8.23 -17.30
C THR A 130 -8.04 7.23 -16.21
N GLY A 131 -7.21 7.06 -15.20
CA GLY A 131 -7.55 6.31 -14.00
C GLY A 131 -8.80 6.88 -13.32
N GLY A 132 -9.63 6.03 -12.72
CA GLY A 132 -10.87 6.44 -12.05
C GLY A 132 -11.12 5.62 -10.79
N SER A 133 -12.11 4.74 -10.84
CA SER A 133 -12.43 3.83 -9.75
C SER A 133 -12.06 2.37 -10.02
N GLN A 134 -11.90 2.00 -11.30
CA GLN A 134 -11.64 0.62 -11.65
C GLN A 134 -10.20 0.22 -11.30
N TYR A 135 -10.05 -0.94 -10.68
CA TYR A 135 -8.76 -1.54 -10.31
C TYR A 135 -8.67 -2.95 -10.89
N PHE A 136 -7.46 -3.45 -11.01
CA PHE A 136 -7.21 -4.86 -11.31
C PHE A 136 -6.15 -5.46 -10.39
N MET A 137 -6.23 -6.76 -10.23
CA MET A 137 -5.30 -7.59 -9.50
C MET A 137 -4.62 -8.54 -10.48
N THR A 138 -3.29 -8.56 -10.55
CA THR A 138 -2.60 -9.45 -11.49
C THR A 138 -2.58 -10.89 -10.99
N LEU A 139 -2.89 -11.84 -11.88
CA LEU A 139 -2.79 -13.29 -11.61
C LEU A 139 -1.45 -13.86 -12.05
N TYR A 140 -0.72 -13.14 -12.91
CA TYR A 140 0.55 -13.52 -13.49
C TYR A 140 1.42 -12.28 -13.76
N PRO A 141 2.74 -12.43 -13.92
CA PRO A 141 3.59 -11.33 -14.39
C PRO A 141 3.06 -10.73 -15.70
N ALA A 142 3.04 -9.40 -15.79
CA ALA A 142 2.43 -8.69 -16.90
C ALA A 142 3.26 -7.45 -17.30
N GLU A 143 4.56 -7.65 -17.58
CA GLU A 143 5.54 -6.58 -17.81
C GLU A 143 5.16 -5.59 -18.94
N TRP A 144 4.31 -5.99 -19.88
CA TRP A 144 3.79 -5.08 -20.93
C TRP A 144 2.88 -3.97 -20.41
N LEU A 145 2.47 -4.04 -19.11
CA LEU A 145 1.73 -3.00 -18.41
C LEU A 145 2.64 -1.96 -17.73
N ASN A 146 3.95 -2.21 -17.67
CA ASN A 146 4.92 -1.30 -17.08
C ASN A 146 4.87 0.08 -17.76
N GLY A 147 4.92 1.14 -16.96
CA GLY A 147 4.85 2.51 -17.45
C GLY A 147 3.46 2.96 -17.98
N LYS A 148 2.43 2.12 -17.86
CA LYS A 148 1.09 2.38 -18.39
C LYS A 148 0.00 2.39 -17.33
N HIS A 149 0.21 1.67 -16.22
CA HIS A 149 -0.78 1.55 -15.15
C HIS A 149 -0.12 1.82 -13.80
N THR A 150 -0.78 2.61 -12.98
CA THR A 150 -0.33 2.91 -11.61
C THR A 150 -0.48 1.68 -10.73
N ILE A 151 0.63 1.16 -10.20
CA ILE A 151 0.61 0.16 -9.14
C ILE A 151 0.48 0.90 -7.82
N PHE A 152 -0.52 0.56 -7.01
CA PHE A 152 -0.75 1.22 -5.73
C PHE A 152 -0.85 0.25 -4.54
N GLY A 153 -0.60 -1.04 -4.77
CA GLY A 153 -0.54 -2.06 -3.72
C GLY A 153 -0.13 -3.43 -4.21
N GLU A 154 0.06 -4.34 -3.25
CA GLU A 154 0.31 -5.77 -3.49
C GLU A 154 -0.37 -6.63 -2.41
N TYR A 155 -0.67 -7.91 -2.71
CA TYR A 155 -1.24 -8.83 -1.74
C TYR A 155 -0.28 -9.12 -0.57
N ILE A 156 -0.85 -9.46 0.60
CA ILE A 156 -0.06 -9.61 1.83
C ILE A 156 0.47 -11.03 2.00
N SER A 157 -0.32 -12.05 1.66
CA SER A 157 0.01 -13.44 1.94
C SER A 157 -0.37 -14.38 0.80
N ASP A 158 0.26 -15.54 0.74
CA ASP A 158 -0.10 -16.57 -0.24
C ASP A 158 -1.56 -17.01 -0.11
N SER A 159 -2.11 -17.01 1.12
CA SER A 159 -3.55 -17.24 1.35
C SER A 159 -4.44 -16.18 0.71
N ASP A 160 -4.01 -14.91 0.68
CA ASP A 160 -4.73 -13.85 -0.02
C ASP A 160 -4.67 -14.07 -1.53
N PHE A 161 -3.48 -14.44 -2.04
CA PHE A 161 -3.32 -14.70 -3.47
C PHE A 161 -4.15 -15.88 -3.96
N GLU A 162 -4.25 -16.95 -3.18
CA GLU A 162 -5.12 -18.10 -3.51
C GLU A 162 -6.60 -17.71 -3.59
N LYS A 163 -7.05 -16.70 -2.82
CA LYS A 163 -8.41 -16.16 -2.94
C LYS A 163 -8.56 -15.26 -4.15
N ILE A 164 -7.54 -14.44 -4.48
CA ILE A 164 -7.55 -13.62 -5.72
C ILE A 164 -7.72 -14.52 -6.94
N ARG A 165 -7.02 -15.66 -6.98
CA ARG A 165 -7.12 -16.65 -8.09
C ARG A 165 -8.50 -17.29 -8.24
N LYS A 166 -9.31 -17.29 -7.18
CA LYS A 166 -10.68 -17.84 -7.19
C LYS A 166 -11.74 -16.82 -7.56
N LEU A 167 -11.38 -15.54 -7.65
CA LEU A 167 -12.33 -14.50 -8.04
C LEU A 167 -12.73 -14.68 -9.51
N GLU A 168 -14.04 -14.70 -9.72
CA GLU A 168 -14.66 -14.86 -11.04
C GLU A 168 -15.61 -13.68 -11.32
N VAL A 169 -16.04 -13.55 -12.58
CA VAL A 169 -17.07 -12.57 -12.95
C VAL A 169 -18.34 -12.85 -12.17
N GLY A 170 -18.85 -11.81 -11.51
CA GLY A 170 -20.02 -11.90 -10.64
C GLY A 170 -19.71 -12.02 -9.15
N ASP A 171 -18.47 -12.32 -8.76
CA ASP A 171 -18.07 -12.26 -7.36
C ASP A 171 -18.22 -10.84 -6.82
N VAL A 172 -18.70 -10.73 -5.57
CA VAL A 172 -19.09 -9.47 -4.96
C VAL A 172 -18.00 -8.97 -4.01
N ILE A 173 -17.66 -7.69 -4.14
CA ILE A 173 -16.93 -6.93 -3.13
C ILE A 173 -17.97 -6.34 -2.18
N LYS A 174 -18.11 -6.95 -1.00
CA LYS A 174 -19.12 -6.53 0.00
C LYS A 174 -18.78 -5.19 0.62
N GLU A 175 -17.52 -5.00 0.97
CA GLU A 175 -16.93 -3.77 1.50
C GLU A 175 -15.41 -3.82 1.41
N ILE A 176 -14.74 -2.66 1.58
CA ILE A 176 -13.29 -2.57 1.74
C ILE A 176 -12.99 -1.91 3.08
N LYS A 177 -12.25 -2.61 3.95
CA LYS A 177 -11.81 -2.15 5.26
C LYS A 177 -10.36 -1.70 5.21
N PHE A 178 -9.97 -0.81 6.12
CA PHE A 178 -8.60 -0.32 6.20
C PHE A 178 -8.02 -0.53 7.59
N THR A 179 -6.70 -0.73 7.65
CA THR A 179 -5.86 -0.58 8.85
C THR A 179 -4.74 0.40 8.53
N GLY A 180 -4.21 1.07 9.54
CA GLY A 180 -3.30 2.20 9.39
C GLY A 180 -4.04 3.53 9.31
N ASP A 181 -3.30 4.66 9.30
CA ASP A 181 -3.89 6.00 9.34
C ASP A 181 -4.23 6.53 7.93
N VAL A 182 -5.30 5.96 7.36
CA VAL A 182 -5.82 6.42 6.07
C VAL A 182 -6.40 7.84 6.13
N ASP A 183 -6.80 8.31 7.31
CA ASP A 183 -7.33 9.67 7.47
C ASP A 183 -6.22 10.72 7.30
N LEU A 184 -4.99 10.40 7.69
CA LEU A 184 -3.83 11.25 7.43
C LEU A 184 -3.58 11.40 5.92
N ILE A 185 -3.64 10.31 5.14
CA ILE A 185 -3.51 10.37 3.68
C ILE A 185 -4.58 11.29 3.07
N LEU A 186 -5.84 11.14 3.49
CA LEU A 186 -6.92 11.99 3.00
C LEU A 186 -6.72 13.46 3.38
N SER A 187 -6.19 13.72 4.57
CA SER A 187 -5.90 15.08 5.06
C SER A 187 -4.77 15.75 4.28
N LEU A 188 -3.73 14.98 3.88
CA LEU A 188 -2.66 15.48 3.01
C LEU A 188 -3.17 15.93 1.64
N HIS A 189 -4.21 15.28 1.14
CA HIS A 189 -4.80 15.54 -0.17
C HIS A 189 -6.21 16.16 -0.07
N LYS A 190 -6.53 16.81 1.07
CA LYS A 190 -7.87 17.31 1.40
C LYS A 190 -8.52 18.10 0.27
N ASN A 191 -7.85 19.08 -0.29
CA ASN A 191 -8.41 19.93 -1.34
C ASN A 191 -8.81 19.10 -2.58
N GLN A 192 -8.00 18.14 -2.97
CA GLN A 192 -8.29 17.27 -4.10
C GLN A 192 -9.44 16.31 -3.79
N VAL A 193 -9.45 15.72 -2.60
CA VAL A 193 -10.51 14.82 -2.15
C VAL A 193 -11.86 15.54 -2.04
N GLU A 194 -11.88 16.79 -1.58
CA GLU A 194 -13.09 17.62 -1.53
C GLU A 194 -13.65 17.90 -2.94
N GLN A 195 -12.77 18.16 -3.92
CA GLN A 195 -13.17 18.31 -5.33
C GLN A 195 -13.81 17.01 -5.88
N TRP A 196 -13.18 15.86 -5.63
CA TRP A 196 -13.76 14.56 -6.01
C TRP A 196 -15.10 14.33 -5.31
N ASN A 197 -15.20 14.65 -4.03
CA ASN A 197 -16.43 14.50 -3.26
C ASN A 197 -17.57 15.36 -3.78
N ALA A 198 -17.29 16.56 -4.28
CA ALA A 198 -18.31 17.42 -4.89
C ALA A 198 -18.90 16.79 -6.17
N ILE A 199 -18.07 16.08 -6.96
CA ILE A 199 -18.52 15.35 -8.14
C ILE A 199 -19.31 14.10 -7.71
N LEU A 200 -18.78 13.33 -6.75
CA LEU A 200 -19.43 12.13 -6.24
C LEU A 200 -20.80 12.43 -5.60
N ASP A 201 -20.94 13.56 -4.92
CA ASP A 201 -22.20 13.98 -4.30
C ASP A 201 -23.30 14.25 -5.35
N LYS A 202 -22.88 14.65 -6.56
CA LYS A 202 -23.80 14.89 -7.67
C LYS A 202 -24.14 13.61 -8.43
N GLU A 203 -23.11 12.82 -8.79
CA GLU A 203 -23.27 11.61 -9.63
C GLU A 203 -23.80 10.41 -8.80
N TYR A 204 -23.44 10.35 -7.50
CA TYR A 204 -23.77 9.25 -6.57
C TYR A 204 -24.30 9.79 -5.23
N PRO A 205 -25.49 10.42 -5.19
CA PRO A 205 -25.99 11.16 -4.03
C PRO A 205 -26.21 10.28 -2.78
N ASN A 206 -26.30 8.97 -2.93
CA ASN A 206 -26.54 8.03 -1.83
C ASN A 206 -25.27 7.52 -1.13
N LEU A 207 -24.08 7.92 -1.60
CA LEU A 207 -22.83 7.54 -0.96
C LEU A 207 -22.71 8.14 0.44
N LYS A 208 -22.04 7.41 1.33
CA LYS A 208 -21.72 7.86 2.69
C LYS A 208 -20.91 9.16 2.62
N LYS A 209 -21.18 10.09 3.55
CA LYS A 209 -20.38 11.30 3.73
C LYS A 209 -19.63 11.21 5.04
N TYR A 210 -18.39 11.67 5.04
CA TYR A 210 -17.56 11.75 6.23
C TYR A 210 -16.73 13.04 6.18
N PRO A 211 -16.42 13.64 7.34
CA PRO A 211 -15.56 14.82 7.39
C PRO A 211 -14.10 14.43 7.13
N ILE A 212 -13.39 15.21 6.30
CA ILE A 212 -11.95 15.07 6.15
C ILE A 212 -11.31 15.98 7.20
N LYS A 213 -10.46 15.40 8.05
CA LYS A 213 -9.74 16.16 9.07
C LYS A 213 -8.82 17.18 8.41
N ASP A 214 -8.62 18.31 9.07
CA ASP A 214 -7.61 19.26 8.64
C ASP A 214 -6.23 18.73 8.99
N ILE A 215 -5.25 18.95 8.11
CA ILE A 215 -3.88 18.48 8.30
C ILE A 215 -3.25 19.05 9.59
N SER A 216 -3.64 20.25 9.99
CA SER A 216 -3.18 20.87 11.23
C SER A 216 -3.56 20.08 12.49
N SER A 217 -4.59 19.24 12.42
CA SER A 217 -5.02 18.38 13.53
C SER A 217 -4.01 17.28 13.87
N TYR A 218 -3.08 16.97 12.97
CA TYR A 218 -2.02 15.98 13.15
C TYR A 218 -0.72 16.57 13.70
N GLY A 219 -0.63 17.91 13.83
CA GLY A 219 0.57 18.59 14.36
C GLY A 219 1.83 18.21 13.58
N GLY A 220 2.90 17.80 14.29
CA GLY A 220 4.16 17.37 13.69
C GLY A 220 4.09 16.04 12.94
N GLU A 221 3.13 15.18 13.28
CA GLU A 221 3.01 13.83 12.67
C GLU A 221 2.81 13.88 11.16
N ALA A 222 2.11 14.90 10.65
CA ALA A 222 1.92 15.07 9.21
C ALA A 222 3.23 15.38 8.47
N ALA A 223 4.09 16.21 9.06
CA ALA A 223 5.39 16.54 8.47
C ALA A 223 6.34 15.33 8.52
N GLU A 224 6.35 14.61 9.65
CA GLU A 224 7.11 13.36 9.80
C GLU A 224 6.67 12.32 8.76
N TYR A 225 5.38 12.17 8.54
CA TYR A 225 4.85 11.23 7.55
C TYR A 225 5.24 11.62 6.13
N GLN A 226 5.13 12.91 5.76
CA GLN A 226 5.55 13.38 4.44
C GLN A 226 7.05 13.19 4.21
N GLU A 227 7.87 13.49 5.21
CA GLU A 227 9.32 13.27 5.15
C GLU A 227 9.64 11.77 4.98
N GLU A 228 8.96 10.90 5.70
CA GLU A 228 9.14 9.46 5.60
C GLU A 228 8.76 8.94 4.21
N LEU A 229 7.61 9.33 3.65
CA LEU A 229 7.21 8.96 2.29
C LEU A 229 8.25 9.43 1.26
N HIS A 230 8.75 10.66 1.41
CA HIS A 230 9.78 11.21 0.53
C HIS A 230 11.09 10.42 0.63
N ASN A 231 11.53 10.09 1.83
CA ASN A 231 12.73 9.30 2.07
C ASN A 231 12.64 7.89 1.50
N ILE A 232 11.48 7.24 1.63
CA ILE A 232 11.23 5.93 1.02
C ILE A 232 11.26 6.02 -0.50
N TYR A 233 10.56 7.00 -1.07
CA TYR A 233 10.54 7.22 -2.51
C TYR A 233 11.95 7.43 -3.06
N THR A 234 12.71 8.35 -2.48
CA THR A 234 14.07 8.68 -2.92
C THR A 234 15.00 7.48 -2.81
N ARG A 235 15.01 6.78 -1.66
CA ARG A 235 15.83 5.59 -1.47
C ARG A 235 15.53 4.52 -2.52
N LYS A 236 14.27 4.19 -2.72
CA LYS A 236 13.85 3.17 -3.69
C LYS A 236 14.18 3.56 -5.13
N SER A 237 14.04 4.86 -5.46
CA SER A 237 14.41 5.37 -6.77
C SER A 237 15.92 5.26 -7.01
N ASP A 238 16.72 5.62 -6.02
CA ASP A 238 18.19 5.54 -6.11
C ASP A 238 18.68 4.08 -6.22
N GLU A 239 18.07 3.16 -5.45
CA GLU A 239 18.36 1.72 -5.51
C GLU A 239 18.02 1.16 -6.89
N ALA A 240 16.87 1.49 -7.46
CA ALA A 240 16.45 1.01 -8.78
C ALA A 240 17.37 1.54 -9.90
N ASP A 241 17.83 2.79 -9.81
CA ASP A 241 18.72 3.40 -10.79
C ASP A 241 20.15 2.82 -10.73
N ASN A 242 20.65 2.48 -9.54
CA ASN A 242 22.01 2.01 -9.34
C ASN A 242 22.20 0.51 -9.63
N GLU A 243 21.24 -0.33 -9.27
CA GLU A 243 21.43 -1.78 -9.28
C GLU A 243 20.76 -2.46 -10.47
N LYS A 244 19.89 -1.79 -11.21
CA LYS A 244 18.99 -2.40 -12.22
C LYS A 244 18.30 -3.66 -11.70
N GLU A 245 18.33 -3.87 -10.40
CA GLU A 245 17.57 -4.90 -9.69
C GLU A 245 16.22 -4.31 -9.33
N TYR A 246 15.16 -4.92 -9.82
CA TYR A 246 13.79 -4.59 -9.47
C TYR A 246 13.61 -4.80 -7.97
N PHE A 247 13.43 -3.70 -7.27
CA PHE A 247 13.13 -3.71 -5.85
C PHE A 247 11.75 -4.36 -5.65
N ILE A 248 11.73 -5.53 -5.04
CA ILE A 248 10.49 -6.24 -4.75
C ILE A 248 10.09 -5.91 -3.31
N PRO A 249 9.10 -5.03 -3.08
CA PRO A 249 8.65 -4.67 -1.73
C PRO A 249 8.27 -5.90 -0.88
N ARG A 250 7.71 -6.94 -1.51
CA ARG A 250 7.38 -8.23 -0.89
C ARG A 250 8.59 -8.95 -0.32
N LEU A 251 9.74 -8.90 -1.00
CA LEU A 251 10.95 -9.63 -0.55
C LEU A 251 11.45 -9.05 0.78
N ILE A 252 11.43 -7.74 0.93
CA ILE A 252 11.81 -7.08 2.19
C ILE A 252 10.82 -7.43 3.29
N ARG A 253 9.51 -7.35 3.02
CA ARG A 253 8.46 -7.68 4.00
C ARG A 253 8.45 -9.17 4.35
N ALA A 254 8.70 -10.07 3.39
CA ALA A 254 8.85 -11.49 3.65
C ALA A 254 10.07 -11.80 4.53
N THR A 255 11.18 -11.06 4.33
CA THR A 255 12.38 -11.19 5.15
C THR A 255 12.14 -10.68 6.57
N GLU A 256 11.46 -9.55 6.74
CA GLU A 256 11.06 -9.01 8.05
C GLU A 256 10.10 -9.95 8.78
N LYS A 257 9.13 -10.55 8.07
CA LYS A 257 8.20 -11.53 8.63
C LYS A 257 8.91 -12.81 9.06
N LYS A 258 9.92 -13.25 8.30
CA LYS A 258 10.73 -14.42 8.64
C LYS A 258 11.62 -14.16 9.86
N ILE A 259 12.17 -12.94 9.99
CA ILE A 259 12.95 -12.51 11.16
C ILE A 259 12.04 -12.42 12.39
N LYS A 260 10.84 -11.83 12.29
CA LYS A 260 9.85 -11.77 13.39
C LYS A 260 9.37 -13.17 13.81
N GLY A 261 9.19 -14.09 12.87
CA GLY A 261 8.82 -15.48 13.16
C GLY A 261 9.92 -16.29 13.87
N VAL A 262 11.18 -16.00 13.58
CA VAL A 262 12.33 -16.63 14.26
C VAL A 262 12.47 -16.08 15.70
N VAL A 263 12.27 -14.78 15.89
CA VAL A 263 12.34 -14.16 17.23
C VAL A 263 11.21 -14.66 18.14
N SER A 264 10.00 -14.87 17.61
CA SER A 264 8.87 -15.39 18.40
C SER A 264 9.01 -16.88 18.74
N SER A 265 9.71 -17.67 17.91
CA SER A 265 9.96 -19.11 18.22
C SER A 265 11.05 -19.32 19.28
N ASP A 266 11.95 -18.34 19.45
CA ASP A 266 13.00 -18.41 20.46
C ASP A 266 12.50 -17.99 21.86
N GLU A 267 11.41 -17.21 21.95
CA GLU A 267 10.78 -16.85 23.24
C GLU A 267 9.92 -17.98 23.83
N GLU A 268 9.34 -18.86 23.00
CA GLU A 268 8.59 -20.05 23.48
C GLU A 268 9.48 -21.23 23.93
N SER A 269 10.78 -21.21 23.63
CA SER A 269 11.69 -22.31 23.99
C SER A 269 12.45 -22.12 25.30
N THR A 270 12.18 -21.05 26.06
CA THR A 270 12.86 -20.73 27.34
C THR A 270 12.02 -20.90 28.60
N GLU A 271 10.79 -21.46 28.51
CA GLU A 271 10.04 -21.91 29.68
C GLU A 271 10.04 -23.45 29.80
N PHE A 272 11.12 -24.00 30.37
CA PHE A 272 11.13 -25.30 31.04
C PHE A 272 12.10 -25.25 32.23
#